data_55205ddfa8b21342f0f7ccf3d3f20f56
#
_entry.id   55205ddfa8b21342f0f7ccf3d3f20f56
#
_cell.length_a   1.000
_cell.length_b   1.000
_cell.length_c   1.000
_cell.angle_alpha   90.00
_cell.angle_beta   90.00
_cell.angle_gamma   90.00
#
_symmetry.space_group_name_H-M   'P 1'
#
loop_
_entity.id
_entity.type
_entity.pdbx_description
1 polymer ?
#
loop_
_entity_poly.entity_id
_entity_poly.type
_entity_poly.pdbx_seq_one_letter_code
_entity_poly.pdbx_strand_id
1 'polypeptide(L)'
;MGNKYFVHESSYVDEGAEIGEGTKIWHFTHIMSGAKVGSKCSIGQNVNIGGKAVIGNGVKIQNNVSLYDDVIIEDDVFCGPSCVFTNVVNPRAFIERKHEYKQTLIKKGASIGANATIVCGVTVGEYALIGAGSVVTKDVPPYSLVYGNPARVHGKVNEAGEKC
;
A
#
# COMPACT_ATOMS: atom_id res chain seq x y z
N MET A 1 20.19 18.47 -14.51
CA MET A 1 19.65 17.15 -14.87
C MET A 1 18.18 17.12 -14.48
N GLY A 2 17.29 16.72 -15.36
CA GLY A 2 15.88 16.57 -15.04
C GLY A 2 15.68 15.48 -13.99
N ASN A 3 14.61 15.60 -13.18
CA ASN A 3 14.22 14.54 -12.28
C ASN A 3 13.99 13.25 -13.06
N LYS A 4 14.49 12.13 -12.54
CA LYS A 4 14.30 10.82 -13.15
C LYS A 4 12.86 10.29 -13.01
N TYR A 5 12.01 11.00 -12.29
CA TYR A 5 10.60 10.69 -12.07
C TYR A 5 9.72 11.90 -12.35
N PHE A 6 8.44 11.67 -12.58
CA PHE A 6 7.44 12.72 -12.79
C PHE A 6 6.71 13.02 -11.47
N VAL A 7 6.54 14.30 -11.15
CA VAL A 7 5.66 14.77 -10.07
C VAL A 7 4.79 15.91 -10.60
N HIS A 8 3.47 15.77 -10.43
CA HIS A 8 2.54 16.82 -10.78
C HIS A 8 2.73 18.05 -9.88
N GLU A 9 2.58 19.25 -10.41
CA GLU A 9 2.83 20.52 -9.70
C GLU A 9 2.02 20.70 -8.41
N SER A 10 0.86 20.04 -8.29
CA SER A 10 0.01 20.07 -7.09
C SER A 10 0.48 19.14 -5.98
N SER A 11 1.50 18.32 -6.22
CA SER A 11 1.98 17.31 -5.28
C SER A 11 3.26 17.75 -4.59
N TYR A 12 3.46 17.27 -3.37
CA TYR A 12 4.64 17.57 -2.56
C TYR A 12 5.46 16.30 -2.34
N VAL A 13 6.74 16.36 -2.66
CA VAL A 13 7.74 15.37 -2.28
C VAL A 13 8.72 16.07 -1.37
N ASP A 14 8.71 15.69 -0.10
CA ASP A 14 9.57 16.31 0.91
C ASP A 14 11.04 16.00 0.63
N GLU A 15 11.91 16.91 1.04
CA GLU A 15 13.35 16.66 1.04
C GLU A 15 13.65 15.41 1.91
N GLY A 16 14.49 14.51 1.40
CA GLY A 16 14.82 13.26 2.07
C GLY A 16 13.93 12.07 1.67
N ALA A 17 12.88 12.27 0.88
CA ALA A 17 12.18 11.17 0.23
C ALA A 17 13.00 10.62 -0.95
N GLU A 18 13.03 9.31 -1.11
CA GLU A 18 13.73 8.64 -2.20
C GLU A 18 12.71 8.12 -3.23
N ILE A 19 12.81 8.58 -4.49
CA ILE A 19 11.90 8.17 -5.56
C ILE A 19 12.70 7.58 -6.71
N GLY A 20 12.35 6.35 -7.11
CA GLY A 20 13.00 5.64 -8.20
C GLY A 20 12.64 6.18 -9.58
N GLU A 21 13.50 5.86 -10.55
CA GLU A 21 13.37 6.29 -11.94
C GLU A 21 12.08 5.79 -12.59
N GLY A 22 11.43 6.63 -13.38
CA GLY A 22 10.22 6.30 -14.13
C GLY A 22 8.94 6.28 -13.29
N THR A 23 9.02 6.56 -12.01
CA THR A 23 7.83 6.69 -11.14
C THR A 23 7.06 7.97 -11.49
N LYS A 24 5.73 7.88 -11.45
CA LYS A 24 4.82 8.99 -11.73
C LYS A 24 3.96 9.28 -10.51
N ILE A 25 4.01 10.53 -10.05
CA ILE A 25 3.25 11.02 -8.90
C ILE A 25 2.22 12.03 -9.43
N TRP A 26 0.94 11.69 -9.26
CA TRP A 26 -0.14 12.47 -9.82
C TRP A 26 -0.59 13.59 -8.87
N HIS A 27 -1.83 14.04 -8.96
CA HIS A 27 -2.32 15.26 -8.30
C HIS A 27 -2.50 15.10 -6.78
N PHE A 28 -2.22 16.18 -6.05
CA PHE A 28 -2.53 16.34 -4.63
C PHE A 28 -1.99 15.22 -3.73
N THR A 29 -0.85 14.68 -4.07
CA THR A 29 -0.18 13.63 -3.32
C THR A 29 0.94 14.22 -2.48
N HIS A 30 1.13 13.67 -1.28
CA HIS A 30 2.22 14.05 -0.39
C HIS A 30 3.08 12.82 -0.07
N ILE A 31 4.36 12.90 -0.36
CA ILE A 31 5.34 11.90 0.01
C ILE A 31 6.27 12.52 1.05
N MET A 32 6.23 11.98 2.25
CA MET A 32 6.92 12.54 3.41
C MET A 32 8.41 12.20 3.39
N SER A 33 9.19 13.06 4.06
CA SER A 33 10.64 12.86 4.25
C SER A 33 10.94 11.47 4.83
N GLY A 34 11.92 10.78 4.27
CA GLY A 34 12.30 9.43 4.66
C GLY A 34 11.57 8.29 3.95
N ALA A 35 10.46 8.56 3.29
CA ALA A 35 9.75 7.57 2.49
C ALA A 35 10.63 7.04 1.34
N LYS A 36 10.50 5.75 1.03
CA LYS A 36 11.21 5.11 -0.08
C LYS A 36 10.22 4.55 -1.08
N VAL A 37 10.28 5.04 -2.30
CA VAL A 37 9.44 4.60 -3.42
C VAL A 37 10.35 4.11 -4.53
N GLY A 38 10.12 2.90 -4.99
CA GLY A 38 10.90 2.27 -6.05
C GLY A 38 10.67 2.91 -7.42
N SER A 39 11.17 2.23 -8.45
CA SER A 39 11.12 2.66 -9.84
C SER A 39 9.83 2.20 -10.54
N LYS A 40 9.43 2.94 -11.58
CA LYS A 40 8.29 2.60 -12.45
C LYS A 40 6.96 2.41 -11.70
N CYS A 41 6.80 3.09 -10.57
CA CYS A 41 5.55 3.13 -9.83
C CYS A 41 4.58 4.14 -10.44
N SER A 42 3.29 3.93 -10.17
CA SER A 42 2.24 4.91 -10.45
C SER A 42 1.52 5.25 -9.16
N ILE A 43 1.68 6.46 -8.69
CA ILE A 43 1.09 6.97 -7.46
C ILE A 43 -0.07 7.89 -7.84
N GLY A 44 -1.28 7.47 -7.53
CA GLY A 44 -2.51 8.16 -7.93
C GLY A 44 -2.73 9.49 -7.23
N GLN A 45 -3.94 10.01 -7.39
CA GLN A 45 -4.36 11.27 -6.81
C GLN A 45 -4.69 11.13 -5.33
N ASN A 46 -4.35 12.16 -4.55
CA ASN A 46 -4.68 12.24 -3.13
C ASN A 46 -4.15 11.03 -2.34
N VAL A 47 -2.90 10.68 -2.58
CA VAL A 47 -2.18 9.63 -1.86
C VAL A 47 -1.27 10.28 -0.82
N ASN A 48 -1.19 9.68 0.35
CA ASN A 48 -0.23 10.08 1.38
C ASN A 48 0.74 8.92 1.66
N ILE A 49 2.03 9.19 1.62
CA ILE A 49 3.07 8.19 1.92
C ILE A 49 3.89 8.67 3.11
N GLY A 50 3.78 7.94 4.22
CA GLY A 50 4.47 8.24 5.47
C GLY A 50 5.98 8.05 5.39
N GLY A 51 6.70 8.72 6.27
CA GLY A 51 8.17 8.81 6.22
C GLY A 51 8.93 7.51 6.46
N LYS A 52 8.28 6.47 6.98
CA LYS A 52 8.87 5.13 7.14
C LYS A 52 8.21 4.08 6.24
N ALA A 53 7.37 4.51 5.30
CA ALA A 53 6.81 3.61 4.31
C ALA A 53 7.87 3.23 3.28
N VAL A 54 7.87 1.97 2.86
CA VAL A 54 8.77 1.43 1.84
C VAL A 54 7.94 0.79 0.75
N ILE A 55 8.12 1.26 -0.48
CA ILE A 55 7.38 0.81 -1.66
C ILE A 55 8.38 0.32 -2.70
N GLY A 56 8.20 -0.90 -3.17
CA GLY A 56 9.03 -1.55 -4.16
C GLY A 56 8.85 -0.97 -5.57
N ASN A 57 9.30 -1.71 -6.57
CA ASN A 57 9.24 -1.31 -7.98
C ASN A 57 7.92 -1.74 -8.63
N GLY A 58 7.48 -1.01 -9.66
CA GLY A 58 6.31 -1.39 -10.45
C GLY A 58 4.98 -1.34 -9.70
N VAL A 59 4.94 -0.74 -8.51
CA VAL A 59 3.76 -0.66 -7.68
C VAL A 59 2.76 0.35 -8.24
N LYS A 60 1.48 -0.01 -8.22
CA LYS A 60 0.38 0.89 -8.57
C LYS A 60 -0.46 1.19 -7.34
N ILE A 61 -0.46 2.44 -6.91
CA ILE A 61 -1.31 2.92 -5.81
C ILE A 61 -2.36 3.82 -6.43
N GLN A 62 -3.61 3.42 -6.30
CA GLN A 62 -4.74 4.16 -6.86
C GLN A 62 -5.09 5.37 -5.97
N ASN A 63 -6.13 6.12 -6.36
CA ASN A 63 -6.51 7.35 -5.69
C ASN A 63 -6.95 7.11 -4.23
N ASN A 64 -6.75 8.13 -3.38
CA ASN A 64 -7.25 8.19 -2.01
C ASN A 64 -6.72 7.08 -1.09
N VAL A 65 -5.45 6.75 -1.22
CA VAL A 65 -4.79 5.76 -0.37
C VAL A 65 -3.76 6.45 0.52
N SER A 66 -3.78 6.12 1.81
CA SER A 66 -2.73 6.55 2.75
C SER A 66 -1.91 5.34 3.20
N LEU A 67 -0.61 5.41 2.97
CA LEU A 67 0.37 4.45 3.48
C LEU A 67 1.09 5.10 4.66
N TYR A 68 0.84 4.61 5.85
CA TYR A 68 1.45 5.12 7.06
C TYR A 68 2.86 4.55 7.27
N ASP A 69 3.52 5.03 8.31
CA ASP A 69 4.79 4.47 8.75
C ASP A 69 4.68 2.96 8.99
N ASP A 70 5.75 2.24 8.67
CA ASP A 70 5.86 0.79 8.82
C ASP A 70 4.93 -0.04 7.88
N VAL A 71 4.36 0.57 6.85
CA VAL A 71 3.76 -0.16 5.74
C VAL A 71 4.84 -0.46 4.70
N ILE A 72 5.03 -1.74 4.40
CA ILE A 72 6.00 -2.23 3.42
C ILE A 72 5.24 -2.88 2.27
N ILE A 73 5.45 -2.37 1.08
CA ILE A 73 4.86 -2.84 -0.18
C ILE A 73 5.98 -3.37 -1.06
N GLU A 74 5.97 -4.65 -1.39
CA GLU A 74 6.95 -5.24 -2.30
C GLU A 74 6.63 -4.92 -3.78
N ASP A 75 7.43 -5.43 -4.71
CA ASP A 75 7.32 -5.14 -6.13
C ASP A 75 5.96 -5.60 -6.72
N ASP A 76 5.52 -4.90 -7.77
CA ASP A 76 4.37 -5.26 -8.59
C ASP A 76 3.04 -5.39 -7.84
N VAL A 77 2.92 -4.78 -6.67
CA VAL A 77 1.67 -4.75 -5.88
C VAL A 77 0.70 -3.72 -6.46
N PHE A 78 -0.57 -4.07 -6.45
CA PHE A 78 -1.67 -3.18 -6.78
C PHE A 78 -2.46 -2.82 -5.51
N CYS A 79 -2.56 -1.53 -5.22
CA CYS A 79 -3.43 -0.98 -4.17
C CYS A 79 -4.64 -0.30 -4.81
N GLY A 80 -5.80 -0.90 -4.67
CA GLY A 80 -7.06 -0.38 -5.23
C GLY A 80 -7.48 0.96 -4.62
N PRO A 81 -8.33 1.72 -5.32
CA PRO A 81 -8.74 3.06 -4.86
C PRO A 81 -9.43 2.98 -3.50
N SER A 82 -9.08 3.92 -2.64
CA SER A 82 -9.64 4.04 -1.29
C SER A 82 -9.44 2.80 -0.40
N CYS A 83 -8.49 1.93 -0.71
CA CYS A 83 -8.11 0.90 0.25
C CYS A 83 -7.42 1.56 1.46
N VAL A 84 -7.56 0.94 2.63
CA VAL A 84 -7.16 1.52 3.91
C VAL A 84 -6.14 0.63 4.60
N PHE A 85 -5.07 1.25 5.09
CA PHE A 85 -4.12 0.63 5.99
C PHE A 85 -4.23 1.26 7.38
N THR A 86 -4.27 0.46 8.43
CA THR A 86 -4.16 0.98 9.79
C THR A 86 -2.72 0.84 10.28
N ASN A 87 -2.38 1.45 11.41
CA ASN A 87 -1.02 1.40 11.97
C ASN A 87 -0.98 1.03 13.46
N VAL A 88 -2.10 1.20 14.17
CA VAL A 88 -2.22 0.86 15.58
C VAL A 88 -3.56 0.17 15.82
N VAL A 89 -3.57 -0.81 16.74
CA VAL A 89 -4.75 -1.66 16.97
C VAL A 89 -5.85 -0.95 17.78
N ASN A 90 -5.44 -0.14 18.75
CA ASN A 90 -6.34 0.46 19.75
C ASN A 90 -6.09 1.98 19.89
N PRO A 91 -6.35 2.78 18.86
CA PRO A 91 -6.10 4.21 18.90
C PRO A 91 -6.95 4.91 19.96
N ARG A 92 -6.35 5.93 20.59
CA ARG A 92 -7.06 6.88 21.47
C ARG A 92 -6.45 8.26 21.22
N ALA A 93 -7.26 9.25 20.99
CA ALA A 93 -6.78 10.61 20.69
C ALA A 93 -5.92 11.22 21.81
N PHE A 94 -6.19 10.85 23.05
CA PHE A 94 -5.50 11.37 24.23
C PHE A 94 -4.36 10.50 24.74
N ILE A 95 -4.03 9.39 24.02
CA ILE A 95 -2.90 8.50 24.35
C ILE A 95 -2.00 8.42 23.12
N GLU A 96 -0.75 8.84 23.27
CA GLU A 96 0.26 8.71 22.22
C GLU A 96 0.72 7.25 22.12
N ARG A 97 0.58 6.64 20.92
CA ARG A 97 0.89 5.22 20.66
C ARG A 97 1.81 5.00 19.47
N LYS A 98 2.58 6.01 19.08
CA LYS A 98 3.49 5.89 17.92
C LYS A 98 4.49 4.75 18.05
N HIS A 99 4.88 4.42 19.28
CA HIS A 99 5.77 3.30 19.59
C HIS A 99 5.09 1.92 19.50
N GLU A 100 3.77 1.88 19.33
CA GLU A 100 2.97 0.66 19.22
C GLU A 100 2.55 0.37 17.76
N TYR A 101 3.07 1.10 16.78
CA TYR A 101 2.79 0.85 15.37
C TYR A 101 3.23 -0.56 14.98
N LYS A 102 2.35 -1.25 14.24
CA LYS A 102 2.61 -2.60 13.77
C LYS A 102 2.89 -2.58 12.28
N GLN A 103 4.01 -3.20 11.90
CA GLN A 103 4.39 -3.34 10.51
C GLN A 103 3.35 -4.16 9.75
N THR A 104 3.00 -3.68 8.56
CA THR A 104 2.17 -4.38 7.59
C THR A 104 2.99 -4.67 6.35
N LEU A 105 2.99 -5.91 5.88
CA LEU A 105 3.77 -6.35 4.73
C LEU A 105 2.84 -6.86 3.63
N ILE A 106 2.92 -6.22 2.46
CA ILE A 106 2.23 -6.67 1.25
C ILE A 106 3.27 -7.22 0.30
N LYS A 107 3.23 -8.53 0.06
CA LYS A 107 4.23 -9.22 -0.73
C LYS A 107 4.03 -9.06 -2.22
N LYS A 108 5.09 -9.36 -2.97
CA LYS A 108 5.18 -9.20 -4.42
C LYS A 108 3.92 -9.67 -5.16
N GLY A 109 3.46 -8.85 -6.09
CA GLY A 109 2.38 -9.20 -7.00
C GLY A 109 0.98 -9.27 -6.38
N ALA A 110 0.83 -9.05 -5.07
CA ALA A 110 -0.47 -9.03 -4.42
C ALA A 110 -1.33 -7.88 -4.93
N SER A 111 -2.65 -8.09 -4.95
CA SER A 111 -3.63 -7.06 -5.31
C SER A 111 -4.61 -6.83 -4.17
N ILE A 112 -4.81 -5.57 -3.82
CA ILE A 112 -5.76 -5.15 -2.79
C ILE A 112 -6.92 -4.46 -3.48
N GLY A 113 -8.12 -5.00 -3.34
CA GLY A 113 -9.33 -4.46 -3.95
C GLY A 113 -9.74 -3.09 -3.40
N ALA A 114 -10.55 -2.37 -4.17
CA ALA A 114 -11.07 -1.07 -3.78
C ALA A 114 -11.80 -1.13 -2.43
N ASN A 115 -11.63 -0.10 -1.60
CA ASN A 115 -12.23 -0.01 -0.27
C ASN A 115 -11.92 -1.16 0.71
N ALA A 116 -10.95 -2.02 0.41
CA ALA A 116 -10.52 -3.02 1.36
C ALA A 116 -9.75 -2.37 2.51
N THR A 117 -9.90 -2.91 3.71
CA THR A 117 -9.17 -2.47 4.90
C THR A 117 -8.17 -3.54 5.32
N ILE A 118 -6.92 -3.16 5.44
CA ILE A 118 -5.85 -4.02 5.93
C ILE A 118 -5.52 -3.59 7.36
N VAL A 119 -5.87 -4.43 8.32
CA VAL A 119 -5.55 -4.18 9.72
C VAL A 119 -4.05 -4.35 9.93
N CYS A 120 -3.44 -3.46 10.69
CA CYS A 120 -1.99 -3.44 10.90
C CYS A 120 -1.46 -4.75 11.53
N GLY A 121 -0.24 -5.09 11.18
CA GLY A 121 0.43 -6.28 11.68
C GLY A 121 0.20 -7.53 10.84
N VAL A 122 -0.57 -7.45 9.74
CA VAL A 122 -0.76 -8.61 8.85
C VAL A 122 0.25 -8.63 7.71
N THR A 123 0.53 -9.85 7.26
CA THR A 123 1.27 -10.10 6.01
C THR A 123 0.28 -10.62 4.96
N VAL A 124 0.23 -9.94 3.82
CA VAL A 124 -0.49 -10.42 2.63
C VAL A 124 0.51 -11.14 1.74
N GLY A 125 0.29 -12.43 1.51
CA GLY A 125 1.18 -13.31 0.75
C GLY A 125 1.29 -12.91 -0.72
N GLU A 126 2.37 -13.35 -1.35
CA GLU A 126 2.65 -13.04 -2.75
C GLU A 126 1.51 -13.48 -3.69
N TYR A 127 1.20 -12.65 -4.66
CA TYR A 127 0.15 -12.87 -5.65
C TYR A 127 -1.25 -13.15 -5.06
N ALA A 128 -1.48 -12.85 -3.77
CA ALA A 128 -2.81 -12.95 -3.19
C ALA A 128 -3.73 -11.85 -3.77
N LEU A 129 -5.00 -12.19 -3.89
CA LEU A 129 -6.04 -11.27 -4.37
C LEU A 129 -7.05 -11.01 -3.25
N ILE A 130 -7.07 -9.78 -2.77
CA ILE A 130 -8.04 -9.30 -1.77
C ILE A 130 -9.21 -8.67 -2.50
N GLY A 131 -10.41 -9.19 -2.30
CA GLY A 131 -11.62 -8.65 -2.90
C GLY A 131 -11.97 -7.26 -2.38
N ALA A 132 -12.68 -6.48 -3.22
CA ALA A 132 -13.14 -5.15 -2.85
C ALA A 132 -13.99 -5.17 -1.57
N GLY A 133 -13.86 -4.15 -0.73
CA GLY A 133 -14.63 -3.99 0.50
C GLY A 133 -14.29 -4.98 1.62
N SER A 134 -13.26 -5.79 1.47
CA SER A 134 -12.85 -6.77 2.48
C SER A 134 -12.21 -6.13 3.70
N VAL A 135 -12.31 -6.78 4.85
CA VAL A 135 -11.58 -6.39 6.07
C VAL A 135 -10.62 -7.51 6.46
N VAL A 136 -9.34 -7.33 6.15
CA VAL A 136 -8.29 -8.31 6.40
C VAL A 136 -7.76 -8.14 7.82
N THR A 137 -7.99 -9.13 8.66
CA THR A 137 -7.64 -9.12 10.10
C THR A 137 -6.56 -10.13 10.45
N LYS A 138 -6.16 -10.99 9.53
CA LYS A 138 -5.16 -12.06 9.70
C LYS A 138 -4.28 -12.16 8.47
N ASP A 139 -3.14 -12.80 8.63
CA ASP A 139 -2.25 -13.09 7.50
C ASP A 139 -2.97 -13.84 6.39
N VAL A 140 -2.61 -13.48 5.17
CA VAL A 140 -3.19 -14.05 3.94
C VAL A 140 -2.14 -14.94 3.28
N PRO A 141 -2.45 -16.23 3.03
CA PRO A 141 -1.52 -17.12 2.34
C PRO A 141 -1.24 -16.65 0.90
N PRO A 142 -0.07 -16.98 0.34
CA PRO A 142 0.23 -16.71 -1.07
C PRO A 142 -0.83 -17.32 -2.01
N TYR A 143 -1.06 -16.65 -3.14
CA TYR A 143 -1.97 -17.10 -4.19
C TYR A 143 -3.41 -17.37 -3.73
N SER A 144 -3.83 -16.72 -2.65
CA SER A 144 -5.19 -16.90 -2.10
C SER A 144 -6.14 -15.85 -2.64
N LEU A 145 -7.37 -16.27 -2.97
CA LEU A 145 -8.50 -15.37 -3.15
C LEU A 145 -9.18 -15.17 -1.79
N VAL A 146 -9.16 -13.95 -1.30
CA VAL A 146 -9.63 -13.59 0.03
C VAL A 146 -10.65 -12.46 -0.06
N TYR A 147 -11.80 -12.58 0.58
CA TYR A 147 -12.76 -11.50 0.68
C TYR A 147 -13.71 -11.66 1.87
N GLY A 148 -14.47 -10.62 2.15
CA GLY A 148 -15.47 -10.55 3.21
C GLY A 148 -15.05 -9.71 4.41
N ASN A 149 -15.96 -9.60 5.38
CA ASN A 149 -15.72 -8.92 6.65
C ASN A 149 -16.23 -9.79 7.82
N PRO A 150 -15.32 -10.40 8.62
CA PRO A 150 -13.88 -10.47 8.39
C PRO A 150 -13.54 -11.29 7.15
N ALA A 151 -12.45 -10.94 6.48
CA ALA A 151 -12.02 -11.62 5.26
C ALA A 151 -11.62 -13.08 5.52
N ARG A 152 -11.97 -13.94 4.57
CA ARG A 152 -11.68 -15.39 4.62
C ARG A 152 -11.16 -15.85 3.25
N VAL A 153 -10.40 -16.93 3.23
CA VAL A 153 -9.93 -17.59 2.01
C VAL A 153 -11.12 -18.29 1.36
N HIS A 154 -11.35 -18.00 0.09
CA HIS A 154 -12.44 -18.57 -0.73
C HIS A 154 -11.92 -19.36 -1.94
N GLY A 155 -10.62 -19.43 -2.15
CA GLY A 155 -10.03 -20.14 -3.25
C GLY A 155 -8.59 -19.73 -3.50
N LYS A 156 -8.11 -20.09 -4.68
CA LYS A 156 -6.77 -19.73 -5.16
C LYS A 156 -6.83 -18.97 -6.46
N VAL A 157 -5.78 -18.21 -6.73
CA VAL A 157 -5.56 -17.50 -7.99
C VAL A 157 -4.14 -17.80 -8.51
N ASN A 158 -3.95 -17.64 -9.81
CA ASN A 158 -2.62 -17.68 -10.43
C ASN A 158 -1.97 -16.27 -10.37
N GLU A 159 -0.78 -16.12 -10.95
CA GLU A 159 -0.07 -14.83 -11.00
C GLU A 159 -0.84 -13.76 -11.79
N ALA A 160 -1.70 -14.15 -12.72
CA ALA A 160 -2.56 -13.23 -13.47
C ALA A 160 -3.81 -12.80 -12.68
N GLY A 161 -4.02 -13.34 -11.47
CA GLY A 161 -5.21 -13.07 -10.66
C GLY A 161 -6.44 -13.87 -11.07
N GLU A 162 -6.28 -14.85 -11.93
CA GLU A 162 -7.38 -15.70 -12.39
C GLU A 162 -7.61 -16.85 -11.42
N LYS A 163 -8.87 -17.15 -11.17
CA LYS A 163 -9.28 -18.26 -10.31
C LYS A 163 -8.79 -19.61 -10.87
N CYS A 164 -8.23 -20.42 -10.02
CA CYS A 164 -7.77 -21.77 -10.39
C CYS A 164 -8.25 -22.85 -9.40
#